data_0f7719025ec2c65f635e43e9e72d62bc
#
_entry.id   0f7719025ec2c65f635e43e9e72d62bc
#
_cell.length_a   1.000
_cell.length_b   1.000
_cell.length_c   1.000
_cell.angle_alpha   90.00
_cell.angle_beta   90.00
_cell.angle_gamma   90.00
#
_symmetry.space_group_name_H-M   'P 1'
#
loop_
_entity.id
_entity.type
_entity.pdbx_description
1 polymer ?
#
loop_
_entity_poly.entity_id
_entity_poly.type
_entity_poly.pdbx_seq_one_letter_code
_entity_poly.pdbx_strand_id
1 'polypeptide(L)'
;KMNFVELDCLYGQYQLNNNKRAEGYASAEKLWMTGKTLPAACDAFFAQWAAAGQLTEQKRWQRAKLAAQARNYTLANTLVNSLNSLAPQGKLLVAVAQKPEMINNPGQFLPVDEAMSDVVGLGLRRLARQDPQKALAMLD
;
A
#
# COMPACT_ATOMS: atom_id res chain seq x y z
N LYS A 1 18.32 20.87 -3.97
CA LYS A 1 17.89 20.98 -2.58
C LYS A 1 17.15 19.73 -2.14
N MET A 2 17.65 19.07 -1.11
CA MET A 2 17.01 17.87 -0.57
C MET A 2 15.76 18.22 0.22
N ASN A 3 14.71 17.40 0.10
CA ASN A 3 13.55 17.51 0.97
C ASN A 3 13.76 16.64 2.24
N PHE A 4 12.83 16.75 3.18
CA PHE A 4 12.95 16.03 4.45
C PHE A 4 12.92 14.52 4.28
N VAL A 5 12.15 14.01 3.32
CA VAL A 5 12.07 12.56 3.08
C VAL A 5 13.41 12.03 2.57
N GLU A 6 14.05 12.75 1.65
CA GLU A 6 15.37 12.37 1.15
C GLU A 6 16.39 12.32 2.28
N LEU A 7 16.39 13.34 3.15
CA LEU A 7 17.27 13.39 4.31
C LEU A 7 17.01 12.21 5.26
N ASP A 8 15.75 11.91 5.52
CA ASP A 8 15.39 10.80 6.39
C ASP A 8 15.87 9.48 5.84
N CYS A 9 15.75 9.27 4.53
CA CYS A 9 16.24 8.05 3.89
C CYS A 9 17.76 7.94 3.96
N LEU A 10 18.46 9.05 3.71
CA LEU A 10 19.93 9.05 3.78
C LEU A 10 20.40 8.83 5.22
N TYR A 11 19.72 9.42 6.19
CA TYR A 11 20.07 9.19 7.58
C TYR A 11 19.81 7.74 8.00
N GLY A 12 18.68 7.15 7.55
CA GLY A 12 18.40 5.75 7.79
C GLY A 12 19.47 4.84 7.20
N GLN A 13 19.93 5.15 5.98
CA GLN A 13 21.01 4.42 5.33
C GLN A 13 22.29 4.49 6.17
N TYR A 14 22.59 5.69 6.70
CA TYR A 14 23.74 5.88 7.58
C TYR A 14 23.61 5.00 8.83
N GLN A 15 22.43 4.96 9.44
CA GLN A 15 22.18 4.13 10.62
C GLN A 15 22.44 2.66 10.34
N LEU A 16 21.96 2.15 9.21
CA LEU A 16 22.17 0.75 8.83
C LEU A 16 23.65 0.46 8.61
N ASN A 17 24.38 1.40 8.01
CA ASN A 17 25.81 1.23 7.73
C ASN A 17 26.68 1.36 8.98
N ASN A 18 26.14 1.87 10.07
CA ASN A 18 26.87 2.11 11.32
C ASN A 18 26.33 1.28 12.49
N ASN A 19 25.78 0.09 12.17
CA ASN A 19 25.32 -0.89 13.16
C ASN A 19 24.16 -0.42 14.04
N LYS A 20 23.42 0.58 13.59
CA LYS A 20 22.22 1.06 14.26
C LYS A 20 21.00 0.48 13.56
N ARG A 21 20.94 -0.84 13.49
CA ARG A 21 19.93 -1.55 12.72
C ARG A 21 18.52 -1.32 13.23
N ALA A 22 18.32 -1.36 14.54
CA ALA A 22 16.99 -1.18 15.11
C ALA A 22 16.42 0.19 14.73
N GLU A 23 17.22 1.23 14.84
CA GLU A 23 16.81 2.60 14.50
C GLU A 23 16.56 2.74 13.00
N GLY A 24 17.46 2.18 12.19
CA GLY A 24 17.32 2.23 10.73
C GLY A 24 16.08 1.49 10.25
N TYR A 25 15.80 0.31 10.81
CA TYR A 25 14.61 -0.46 10.44
C TYR A 25 13.32 0.25 10.89
N ALA A 26 13.32 0.87 12.07
CA ALA A 26 12.17 1.62 12.53
C ALA A 26 11.88 2.81 11.61
N SER A 27 12.93 3.51 11.17
CA SER A 27 12.80 4.61 10.22
C SER A 27 12.25 4.13 8.88
N ALA A 28 12.76 3.00 8.37
CA ALA A 28 12.30 2.43 7.09
C ALA A 28 10.82 2.08 7.16
N GLU A 29 10.41 1.44 8.25
CA GLU A 29 9.01 1.04 8.43
C GLU A 29 8.08 2.24 8.43
N LYS A 30 8.48 3.29 9.12
CA LYS A 30 7.71 4.53 9.19
C LYS A 30 7.62 5.23 7.82
N LEU A 31 8.74 5.32 7.12
CA LEU A 31 8.80 6.00 5.81
C LEU A 31 8.08 5.20 4.73
N TRP A 32 8.06 3.87 4.86
CA TRP A 32 7.38 2.98 3.91
C TRP A 32 5.87 3.20 3.87
N MET A 33 5.26 3.53 4.99
CA MET A 33 3.80 3.61 5.14
C MET A 33 3.25 4.92 4.58
N THR A 34 3.29 5.04 3.26
CA THR A 34 2.75 6.20 2.53
C THR A 34 2.23 5.74 1.17
N GLY A 35 1.18 6.42 0.69
CA GLY A 35 0.67 6.22 -0.67
C GLY A 35 1.40 7.04 -1.71
N LYS A 36 2.43 7.80 -1.31
CA LYS A 36 3.20 8.62 -2.24
C LYS A 36 4.40 7.87 -2.76
N THR A 37 4.79 8.17 -4.00
CA THR A 37 6.05 7.69 -4.55
C THR A 37 7.20 8.36 -3.80
N LEU A 38 8.18 7.54 -3.38
CA LEU A 38 9.31 8.05 -2.61
C LEU A 38 10.45 8.44 -3.54
N PRO A 39 11.31 9.41 -3.11
CA PRO A 39 12.43 9.83 -3.94
C PRO A 39 13.42 8.69 -4.24
N ALA A 40 14.11 8.78 -5.36
CA ALA A 40 15.12 7.80 -5.74
C ALA A 40 16.23 7.66 -4.70
N ALA A 41 16.52 8.73 -3.95
CA ALA A 41 17.48 8.69 -2.86
C ALA A 41 17.14 7.67 -1.77
N CYS A 42 15.89 7.22 -1.71
CA CYS A 42 15.43 6.23 -0.74
C CYS A 42 15.65 4.78 -1.21
N ASP A 43 15.95 4.57 -2.48
CA ASP A 43 15.97 3.23 -3.07
C ASP A 43 16.97 2.29 -2.39
N ALA A 44 18.21 2.76 -2.17
CA ALA A 44 19.23 1.93 -1.52
C ALA A 44 18.85 1.57 -0.08
N PHE A 45 18.27 2.52 0.63
CA PHE A 45 17.82 2.31 2.00
C PHE A 45 16.76 1.21 2.07
N PHE A 46 15.73 1.33 1.26
CA PHE A 46 14.66 0.32 1.25
C PHE A 46 15.13 -1.03 0.71
N ALA A 47 16.04 -1.04 -0.26
CA ALA A 47 16.62 -2.29 -0.77
C ALA A 47 17.37 -3.04 0.33
N GLN A 48 18.12 -2.33 1.14
CA GLN A 48 18.87 -2.91 2.25
C GLN A 48 17.91 -3.46 3.34
N TRP A 49 16.87 -2.70 3.64
CA TRP A 49 15.83 -3.10 4.59
C TRP A 49 15.12 -4.37 4.11
N ALA A 50 14.76 -4.42 2.83
CA ALA A 50 14.12 -5.58 2.22
C ALA A 50 15.04 -6.81 2.21
N ALA A 51 16.32 -6.61 1.88
CA ALA A 51 17.31 -7.69 1.84
C ALA A 51 17.53 -8.30 3.23
N ALA A 52 17.30 -7.52 4.29
CA ALA A 52 17.39 -8.00 5.66
C ALA A 52 16.16 -8.81 6.11
N GLY A 53 15.20 -9.02 5.21
CA GLY A 53 13.98 -9.77 5.53
C GLY A 53 12.92 -8.96 6.27
N GLN A 54 13.10 -7.65 6.37
CA GLN A 54 12.19 -6.79 7.13
C GLN A 54 10.93 -6.41 6.34
N LEU A 55 11.00 -6.44 5.00
CA LEU A 55 9.87 -6.08 4.15
C LEU A 55 9.04 -7.31 3.84
N THR A 56 7.97 -7.51 4.60
CA THR A 56 7.07 -8.65 4.43
C THR A 56 6.01 -8.35 3.38
N GLU A 57 5.31 -9.39 2.92
CA GLU A 57 4.17 -9.23 2.01
C GLU A 57 3.10 -8.35 2.65
N GLN A 58 2.87 -8.51 3.94
CA GLN A 58 1.87 -7.71 4.66
C GLN A 58 2.21 -6.22 4.60
N LYS A 59 3.47 -5.84 4.73
CA LYS A 59 3.89 -4.44 4.62
C LYS A 59 3.69 -3.90 3.21
N ARG A 60 3.98 -4.72 2.19
CA ARG A 60 3.72 -4.34 0.80
C ARG A 60 2.22 -4.16 0.55
N TRP A 61 1.40 -5.04 1.11
CA TRP A 61 -0.06 -4.94 1.03
C TRP A 61 -0.56 -3.64 1.67
N GLN A 62 -0.07 -3.32 2.86
CA GLN A 62 -0.47 -2.08 3.55
C GLN A 62 -0.17 -0.85 2.71
N ARG A 63 1.02 -0.81 2.11
CA ARG A 63 1.38 0.34 1.26
C ARG A 63 0.56 0.36 -0.03
N ALA A 64 0.27 -0.81 -0.60
CA ALA A 64 -0.58 -0.89 -1.80
C ALA A 64 -1.96 -0.29 -1.52
N LYS A 65 -2.53 -0.56 -0.35
CA LYS A 65 -3.82 0.04 0.04
C LYS A 65 -3.72 1.56 0.14
N LEU A 66 -2.64 2.07 0.74
CA LEU A 66 -2.42 3.51 0.85
C LEU A 66 -2.25 4.15 -0.52
N ALA A 67 -1.52 3.50 -1.43
CA ALA A 67 -1.34 4.00 -2.79
C ALA A 67 -2.67 4.05 -3.56
N ALA A 68 -3.48 3.00 -3.43
CA ALA A 68 -4.80 2.95 -4.06
C ALA A 68 -5.72 4.05 -3.51
N GLN A 69 -5.70 4.28 -2.19
CA GLN A 69 -6.47 5.35 -1.56
C GLN A 69 -6.03 6.73 -2.04
N ALA A 70 -4.73 6.90 -2.26
CA ALA A 70 -4.15 8.16 -2.74
C ALA A 70 -4.29 8.35 -4.26
N ARG A 71 -4.89 7.38 -4.96
CA ARG A 71 -5.03 7.35 -6.42
C ARG A 71 -3.67 7.30 -7.14
N ASN A 72 -2.65 6.81 -6.46
CA ASN A 72 -1.33 6.59 -7.05
C ASN A 72 -1.29 5.18 -7.63
N TYR A 73 -1.91 5.01 -8.79
CA TYR A 73 -2.10 3.68 -9.39
C TYR A 73 -0.81 3.09 -9.94
N THR A 74 0.13 3.93 -10.35
CA THR A 74 1.46 3.44 -10.78
C THR A 74 2.14 2.72 -9.62
N LEU A 75 2.19 3.36 -8.46
CA LEU A 75 2.78 2.76 -7.26
C LEU A 75 1.97 1.54 -6.81
N ALA A 76 0.64 1.65 -6.80
CA ALA A 76 -0.22 0.56 -6.38
C ALA A 76 0.00 -0.68 -7.25
N ASN A 77 0.09 -0.51 -8.56
CA ASN A 77 0.34 -1.63 -9.48
C ASN A 77 1.72 -2.26 -9.25
N THR A 78 2.74 -1.44 -9.02
CA THR A 78 4.09 -1.94 -8.74
C THR A 78 4.09 -2.81 -7.48
N LEU A 79 3.42 -2.34 -6.43
CA LEU A 79 3.35 -3.09 -5.17
C LEU A 79 2.52 -4.37 -5.31
N VAL A 80 1.39 -4.29 -6.00
CA VAL A 80 0.52 -5.43 -6.23
C VAL A 80 1.25 -6.53 -7.01
N ASN A 81 2.05 -6.15 -8.00
CA ASN A 81 2.84 -7.09 -8.79
C ASN A 81 3.91 -7.81 -7.96
N SER A 82 4.25 -7.28 -6.80
CA SER A 82 5.22 -7.91 -5.90
C SER A 82 4.57 -8.86 -4.89
N LEU A 83 3.24 -8.94 -4.86
CA LEU A 83 2.51 -9.79 -3.91
C LEU A 83 2.54 -11.25 -4.35
N ASN A 84 2.41 -12.15 -3.40
CA ASN A 84 2.39 -13.59 -3.62
C ASN A 84 1.00 -14.15 -3.28
N SER A 85 0.79 -14.50 -2.02
CA SER A 85 -0.51 -15.05 -1.57
C SER A 85 -1.65 -14.03 -1.67
N LEU A 86 -1.32 -12.74 -1.58
CA LEU A 86 -2.30 -11.66 -1.67
C LEU A 86 -2.45 -11.10 -3.09
N ALA A 87 -1.84 -11.75 -4.10
CA ALA A 87 -1.91 -11.26 -5.48
C ALA A 87 -3.35 -11.10 -6.00
N PRO A 88 -4.27 -12.05 -5.78
CA PRO A 88 -5.64 -11.86 -6.25
C PRO A 88 -6.34 -10.67 -5.60
N GLN A 89 -6.16 -10.49 -4.30
CA GLN A 89 -6.73 -9.35 -3.57
C GLN A 89 -6.13 -8.04 -4.06
N GLY A 90 -4.83 -8.04 -4.36
CA GLY A 90 -4.15 -6.86 -4.89
C GLY A 90 -4.70 -6.40 -6.22
N LYS A 91 -4.97 -7.35 -7.13
CA LYS A 91 -5.55 -7.02 -8.43
C LYS A 91 -6.94 -6.42 -8.28
N LEU A 92 -7.75 -6.99 -7.39
CA LEU A 92 -9.07 -6.46 -7.11
C LEU A 92 -9.01 -5.09 -6.44
N LEU A 93 -8.03 -4.88 -5.57
CA LEU A 93 -7.83 -3.59 -4.91
C LEU A 93 -7.69 -2.46 -5.94
N VAL A 94 -6.81 -2.63 -6.91
CA VAL A 94 -6.58 -1.61 -7.94
C VAL A 94 -7.82 -1.46 -8.82
N ALA A 95 -8.44 -2.56 -9.21
CA ALA A 95 -9.63 -2.53 -10.05
C ALA A 95 -10.78 -1.79 -9.36
N VAL A 96 -11.04 -2.11 -8.09
CA VAL A 96 -12.11 -1.48 -7.31
C VAL A 96 -11.80 0.00 -7.05
N ALA A 97 -10.54 0.34 -6.81
CA ALA A 97 -10.16 1.73 -6.60
C ALA A 97 -10.50 2.60 -7.81
N GLN A 98 -10.36 2.04 -9.01
CA GLN A 98 -10.66 2.74 -10.26
C GLN A 98 -12.13 2.62 -10.66
N LYS A 99 -12.80 1.54 -10.26
CA LYS A 99 -14.17 1.24 -10.64
C LYS A 99 -14.93 0.67 -9.44
N PRO A 100 -15.30 1.53 -8.46
CA PRO A 100 -15.88 1.06 -7.20
C PRO A 100 -17.22 0.35 -7.34
N GLU A 101 -17.96 0.57 -8.42
CA GLU A 101 -19.22 -0.12 -8.65
C GLU A 101 -19.06 -1.64 -8.85
N MET A 102 -17.82 -2.13 -9.01
CA MET A 102 -17.55 -3.56 -9.07
C MET A 102 -18.04 -4.30 -7.82
N ILE A 103 -18.13 -3.62 -6.68
CA ILE A 103 -18.57 -4.27 -5.43
C ILE A 103 -20.04 -4.71 -5.48
N ASN A 104 -20.79 -4.31 -6.50
CA ASN A 104 -22.13 -4.83 -6.75
C ASN A 104 -22.14 -6.32 -7.11
N ASN A 105 -20.99 -6.88 -7.54
CA ASN A 105 -20.89 -8.29 -7.90
C ASN A 105 -20.09 -9.03 -6.84
N PRO A 106 -20.75 -9.45 -5.75
CA PRO A 106 -20.03 -9.97 -4.56
C PRO A 106 -19.25 -11.26 -4.82
N GLY A 107 -19.60 -12.02 -5.85
CA GLY A 107 -18.91 -13.28 -6.15
C GLY A 107 -17.43 -13.13 -6.44
N GLN A 108 -17.01 -11.95 -6.90
CA GLN A 108 -15.60 -11.67 -7.21
C GLN A 108 -14.74 -11.53 -5.94
N PHE A 109 -15.38 -11.28 -4.81
CA PHE A 109 -14.69 -10.94 -3.56
C PHE A 109 -14.69 -12.10 -2.56
N LEU A 110 -14.81 -13.31 -3.07
CA LEU A 110 -14.77 -14.51 -2.25
C LEU A 110 -13.41 -15.20 -2.37
N PRO A 111 -12.94 -15.86 -1.33
CA PRO A 111 -13.50 -15.89 0.02
C PRO A 111 -13.34 -14.56 0.74
N VAL A 112 -14.22 -14.30 1.70
CA VAL A 112 -14.19 -13.06 2.47
C VAL A 112 -13.18 -13.24 3.61
N ASP A 113 -11.98 -12.73 3.41
CA ASP A 113 -10.95 -12.66 4.43
C ASP A 113 -10.68 -11.19 4.77
N GLU A 114 -9.71 -10.94 5.66
CA GLU A 114 -9.40 -9.58 6.08
C GLU A 114 -8.99 -8.69 4.90
N ALA A 115 -8.11 -9.22 4.03
CA ALA A 115 -7.64 -8.47 2.87
C ALA A 115 -8.81 -8.14 1.92
N MET A 116 -9.69 -9.12 1.67
CA MET A 116 -10.82 -8.88 0.79
C MET A 116 -11.82 -7.90 1.40
N SER A 117 -11.99 -7.92 2.71
CA SER A 117 -12.80 -6.92 3.42
C SER A 117 -12.24 -5.51 3.22
N ASP A 118 -10.92 -5.37 3.23
CA ASP A 118 -10.27 -4.08 2.99
C ASP A 118 -10.55 -3.58 1.56
N VAL A 119 -10.53 -4.48 0.58
CA VAL A 119 -10.84 -4.15 -0.82
C VAL A 119 -12.27 -3.64 -0.95
N VAL A 120 -13.23 -4.37 -0.39
CA VAL A 120 -14.65 -3.99 -0.44
C VAL A 120 -14.85 -2.67 0.30
N GLY A 121 -14.21 -2.50 1.45
CA GLY A 121 -14.28 -1.26 2.23
C GLY A 121 -13.80 -0.05 1.45
N LEU A 122 -12.72 -0.19 0.67
CA LEU A 122 -12.25 0.89 -0.18
C LEU A 122 -13.30 1.25 -1.22
N GLY A 123 -13.91 0.24 -1.85
CA GLY A 123 -14.96 0.47 -2.84
C GLY A 123 -16.17 1.19 -2.26
N LEU A 124 -16.60 0.75 -1.07
CA LEU A 124 -17.73 1.39 -0.39
C LEU A 124 -17.45 2.87 -0.07
N ARG A 125 -16.25 3.15 0.42
CA ARG A 125 -15.87 4.54 0.73
C ARG A 125 -15.85 5.41 -0.52
N ARG A 126 -15.38 4.87 -1.65
CA ARG A 126 -15.36 5.59 -2.92
C ARG A 126 -16.78 5.87 -3.42
N LEU A 127 -17.65 4.87 -3.36
CA LEU A 127 -19.06 5.04 -3.73
C LEU A 127 -19.76 6.03 -2.83
N ALA A 128 -19.49 6.01 -1.53
CA ALA A 128 -20.09 6.93 -0.60
C ALA A 128 -19.79 8.39 -0.93
N ARG A 129 -18.62 8.65 -1.49
CA ARG A 129 -18.24 9.99 -1.94
C ARG A 129 -18.88 10.37 -3.28
N GLN A 130 -19.04 9.39 -4.18
CA GLN A 130 -19.59 9.62 -5.51
C GLN A 130 -21.12 9.65 -5.48
N ASP A 131 -21.71 8.71 -4.75
CA ASP A 131 -23.17 8.52 -4.68
C ASP A 131 -23.52 7.89 -3.33
N PRO A 132 -23.82 8.72 -2.31
CA PRO A 132 -24.11 8.21 -0.97
C PRO A 132 -25.33 7.28 -0.92
N GLN A 133 -26.35 7.53 -1.73
CA GLN A 133 -27.55 6.71 -1.74
C GLN A 133 -27.27 5.32 -2.30
N LYS A 134 -26.48 5.24 -3.36
CA LYS A 134 -26.10 3.97 -3.95
C LYS A 134 -25.25 3.14 -2.98
N ALA A 135 -24.35 3.80 -2.26
CA ALA A 135 -23.54 3.13 -1.25
C ALA A 135 -24.39 2.56 -0.12
N LEU A 136 -25.39 3.32 0.35
CA LEU A 136 -26.32 2.86 1.38
C LEU A 136 -27.12 1.65 0.91
N ALA A 137 -27.55 1.65 -0.35
CA ALA A 137 -28.32 0.54 -0.91
C ALA A 137 -27.50 -0.76 -0.92
N MET A 138 -26.19 -0.67 -1.10
CA MET A 138 -25.30 -1.84 -1.09
C MET A 138 -25.11 -2.45 0.29
N LEU A 139 -25.34 -1.69 1.35
CA LEU A 139 -25.24 -2.18 2.72
C LEU A 139 -26.45 -2.99 3.16
N ASP A 140 -27.56 -2.86 2.46
CA ASP A 140 -28.77 -3.65 2.71
C ASP A 140 -28.63 -5.02 2.06
#